data_607f221592f3971ad68129187fa7b918
#
_entry.id   607f221592f3971ad68129187fa7b918
#
_cell.length_a   1.000
_cell.length_b   1.000
_cell.length_c   1.000
_cell.angle_alpha   90.00
_cell.angle_beta   90.00
_cell.angle_gamma   90.00
#
_symmetry.space_group_name_H-M   'P 1'
#
loop_
_entity.id
_entity.type
_entity.pdbx_description
1 polymer ?
#
loop_
_entity_poly.entity_id
_entity_poly.type
_entity_poly.pdbx_seq_one_letter_code
_entity_poly.pdbx_strand_id
1 'polypeptide(L)'
;MKVIKYPAKEEWSEIVKRPHLDVSQLNATVQGVLDDVKNHGDEAVKRYEEKFDHAHLDSVTEAEIEEAEKMVSQELKDALHLAHHNIAAFHHSQKFDGVKVETCPGVTCWQKSVAIEKVGLYIPGGTAPLFSTVLMLATPAKIAGCKEIVLCTPPNKEGKVNPAILMAAKIAGVSKIFKAGGVQAIGAMAYGTESV
;
A
#
# COMPACT_ATOMS: atom_id res chain seq x y z
N MET A 1 22.36 -19.01 12.95
CA MET A 1 22.96 -18.20 11.86
C MET A 1 24.22 -18.94 11.39
N LYS A 2 24.37 -19.23 10.09
CA LYS A 2 25.57 -19.84 9.51
C LYS A 2 26.54 -18.71 9.15
N VAL A 3 27.72 -18.70 9.75
CA VAL A 3 28.78 -17.73 9.44
C VAL A 3 29.82 -18.41 8.56
N ILE A 4 30.04 -17.85 7.36
CA ILE A 4 31.03 -18.35 6.40
C ILE A 4 32.16 -17.33 6.36
N LYS A 5 33.41 -17.75 6.71
CA LYS A 5 34.57 -16.87 6.70
C LYS A 5 35.52 -17.29 5.61
N TYR A 6 35.94 -16.33 4.77
CA TYR A 6 36.89 -16.52 3.69
C TYR A 6 36.55 -17.69 2.74
N PRO A 7 35.35 -17.75 2.17
CA PRO A 7 34.99 -18.84 1.27
C PRO A 7 35.84 -18.82 0.01
N ALA A 8 36.11 -20.01 -0.52
CA ALA A 8 36.78 -20.15 -1.80
C ALA A 8 35.90 -19.55 -2.93
N LYS A 9 36.53 -19.05 -3.99
CA LYS A 9 35.79 -18.35 -5.08
C LYS A 9 34.80 -19.26 -5.76
N GLU A 10 35.04 -20.53 -5.82
CA GLU A 10 34.20 -21.58 -6.37
C GLU A 10 32.87 -21.76 -5.58
N GLU A 11 32.84 -21.39 -4.30
CA GLU A 11 31.67 -21.49 -3.43
C GLU A 11 30.76 -20.25 -3.52
N TRP A 12 31.23 -19.15 -4.11
CA TRP A 12 30.51 -17.87 -4.09
C TRP A 12 29.16 -17.97 -4.78
N SER A 13 29.07 -18.66 -5.92
CA SER A 13 27.82 -18.83 -6.66
C SER A 13 26.73 -19.49 -5.81
N GLU A 14 27.09 -20.47 -4.98
CA GLU A 14 26.14 -21.14 -4.11
C GLU A 14 25.81 -20.31 -2.87
N ILE A 15 26.79 -19.59 -2.30
CA ILE A 15 26.60 -18.74 -1.11
C ILE A 15 25.67 -17.56 -1.40
N VAL A 16 25.78 -16.95 -2.59
CA VAL A 16 24.94 -15.78 -2.99
C VAL A 16 23.68 -16.17 -3.75
N LYS A 17 23.45 -17.44 -3.96
CA LYS A 17 22.28 -17.96 -4.64
C LYS A 17 20.99 -17.53 -3.91
N ARG A 18 20.11 -16.86 -4.61
CA ARG A 18 18.82 -16.49 -4.07
C ARG A 18 17.92 -17.72 -3.98
N PRO A 19 17.21 -17.91 -2.87
CA PRO A 19 16.16 -18.92 -2.80
C PRO A 19 15.16 -18.69 -3.93
N HIS A 20 14.88 -19.73 -4.70
CA HIS A 20 13.85 -19.70 -5.74
C HIS A 20 12.63 -20.46 -5.22
N LEU A 21 11.56 -19.73 -4.93
CA LEU A 21 10.26 -20.33 -4.61
C LEU A 21 9.49 -20.55 -5.91
N ASP A 22 9.10 -21.77 -6.16
CA ASP A 22 8.18 -22.08 -7.26
C ASP A 22 6.77 -21.62 -6.87
N VAL A 23 6.33 -20.52 -7.45
CA VAL A 23 4.99 -19.94 -7.21
C VAL A 23 3.98 -20.33 -8.30
N SER A 24 4.33 -21.24 -9.20
CA SER A 24 3.47 -21.62 -10.33
C SER A 24 2.08 -22.12 -9.90
N GLN A 25 2.01 -22.87 -8.80
CA GLN A 25 0.74 -23.34 -8.25
C GLN A 25 -0.13 -22.22 -7.67
N LEU A 26 0.50 -21.13 -7.17
CA LEU A 26 -0.21 -19.98 -6.66
C LEU A 26 -0.85 -19.15 -7.76
N ASN A 27 -0.25 -19.12 -8.95
CA ASN A 27 -0.75 -18.31 -10.06
C ASN A 27 -2.19 -18.67 -10.44
N ALA A 28 -2.52 -19.97 -10.52
CA ALA A 28 -3.87 -20.40 -10.85
C ALA A 28 -4.90 -19.97 -9.76
N THR A 29 -4.52 -20.10 -8.49
CA THR A 29 -5.37 -19.69 -7.36
C THR A 29 -5.58 -18.18 -7.36
N VAL A 30 -4.51 -17.40 -7.54
CA VAL A 30 -4.56 -15.94 -7.60
C VAL A 30 -5.43 -15.49 -8.77
N GLN A 31 -5.22 -16.07 -9.96
CA GLN A 31 -6.03 -15.74 -11.14
C GLN A 31 -7.51 -16.04 -10.92
N GLY A 32 -7.84 -17.18 -10.31
CA GLY A 32 -9.23 -17.53 -9.98
C GLY A 32 -9.90 -16.51 -9.06
N VAL A 33 -9.18 -16.00 -8.05
CA VAL A 33 -9.70 -14.94 -7.17
C VAL A 33 -9.90 -13.63 -7.93
N LEU A 34 -8.92 -13.23 -8.75
CA LEU A 34 -9.00 -12.00 -9.55
C LEU A 34 -10.16 -12.04 -10.54
N ASP A 35 -10.34 -13.16 -11.24
CA ASP A 35 -11.44 -13.35 -12.19
C ASP A 35 -12.80 -13.32 -11.49
N ASP A 36 -12.90 -13.90 -10.30
CA ASP A 36 -14.13 -13.89 -9.50
C ASP A 36 -14.47 -12.48 -9.03
N VAL A 37 -13.50 -11.72 -8.51
CA VAL A 37 -13.70 -10.32 -8.11
C VAL A 37 -14.09 -9.45 -9.31
N LYS A 38 -13.45 -9.66 -10.46
CA LYS A 38 -13.78 -8.92 -11.68
C LYS A 38 -15.22 -9.14 -12.14
N ASN A 39 -15.74 -10.36 -11.98
CA ASN A 39 -17.07 -10.73 -12.48
C ASN A 39 -18.19 -10.50 -11.47
N HIS A 40 -17.91 -10.52 -10.17
CA HIS A 40 -18.91 -10.48 -9.10
C HIS A 40 -18.70 -9.36 -8.05
N GLY A 41 -17.73 -8.46 -8.27
CA GLY A 41 -17.55 -7.26 -7.45
C GLY A 41 -17.45 -7.54 -5.95
N ASP A 42 -18.17 -6.74 -5.16
CA ASP A 42 -18.20 -6.83 -3.70
C ASP A 42 -18.67 -8.18 -3.17
N GLU A 43 -19.52 -8.91 -3.88
CA GLU A 43 -19.95 -10.24 -3.44
C GLU A 43 -18.79 -11.22 -3.39
N ALA A 44 -17.89 -11.18 -4.39
CA ALA A 44 -16.70 -12.00 -4.38
C ALA A 44 -15.75 -11.58 -3.26
N VAL A 45 -15.52 -10.29 -3.08
CA VAL A 45 -14.65 -9.77 -2.01
C VAL A 45 -15.17 -10.24 -0.64
N LYS A 46 -16.46 -10.09 -0.35
CA LYS A 46 -17.08 -10.53 0.91
C LYS A 46 -16.88 -12.03 1.18
N ARG A 47 -17.07 -12.87 0.15
CA ARG A 47 -16.84 -14.32 0.27
C ARG A 47 -15.39 -14.66 0.63
N TYR A 48 -14.43 -13.95 0.04
CA TYR A 48 -13.01 -14.17 0.32
C TYR A 48 -12.58 -13.60 1.66
N GLU A 49 -13.08 -12.43 2.08
CA GLU A 49 -12.84 -11.89 3.43
C GLU A 49 -13.33 -12.84 4.51
N GLU A 50 -14.54 -13.39 4.36
CA GLU A 50 -15.06 -14.39 5.29
C GLU A 50 -14.23 -15.68 5.29
N LYS A 51 -13.82 -16.15 4.11
CA LYS A 51 -13.08 -17.41 3.95
C LYS A 51 -11.64 -17.34 4.47
N PHE A 52 -10.92 -16.24 4.23
CA PHE A 52 -9.49 -16.14 4.50
C PHE A 52 -9.17 -15.34 5.75
N ASP A 53 -9.87 -14.24 5.97
CA ASP A 53 -9.60 -13.32 7.06
C ASP A 53 -10.63 -13.43 8.20
N HIS A 54 -11.71 -14.23 8.01
CA HIS A 54 -12.83 -14.37 8.96
C HIS A 54 -13.42 -13.01 9.35
N ALA A 55 -13.50 -12.12 8.38
CA ALA A 55 -13.91 -10.73 8.53
C ALA A 55 -14.99 -10.37 7.50
N HIS A 56 -15.60 -9.21 7.68
CA HIS A 56 -16.54 -8.64 6.72
C HIS A 56 -15.90 -7.48 5.99
N LEU A 57 -16.18 -7.37 4.68
CA LEU A 57 -15.82 -6.17 3.92
C LEU A 57 -16.55 -4.96 4.53
N ASP A 58 -15.79 -4.02 5.04
CA ASP A 58 -16.29 -2.80 5.67
C ASP A 58 -15.29 -1.65 5.49
N SER A 59 -15.75 -0.43 5.63
CA SER A 59 -14.90 0.75 5.66
C SER A 59 -14.62 1.18 7.10
N VAL A 60 -13.44 1.72 7.32
CA VAL A 60 -13.09 2.36 8.59
C VAL A 60 -13.85 3.67 8.73
N THR A 61 -14.51 3.85 9.86
CA THR A 61 -15.27 5.06 10.18
C THR A 61 -14.37 6.15 10.80
N GLU A 62 -14.80 7.40 10.72
CA GLU A 62 -14.12 8.52 11.40
C GLU A 62 -14.00 8.29 12.91
N ALA A 63 -15.02 7.71 13.52
CA ALA A 63 -15.02 7.37 14.96
C ALA A 63 -13.91 6.35 15.31
N GLU A 64 -13.64 5.37 14.43
CA GLU A 64 -12.55 4.42 14.62
C GLU A 64 -11.18 5.11 14.51
N ILE A 65 -11.05 6.09 13.62
CA ILE A 65 -9.81 6.88 13.49
C ILE A 65 -9.59 7.75 14.74
N GLU A 66 -10.64 8.39 15.26
CA GLU A 66 -10.57 9.18 16.50
C GLU A 66 -10.25 8.31 17.72
N GLU A 67 -10.81 7.10 17.81
CA GLU A 67 -10.48 6.14 18.86
C GLU A 67 -9.01 5.72 18.75
N ALA A 68 -8.55 5.39 17.55
CA ALA A 68 -7.17 5.01 17.30
C ALA A 68 -6.18 6.11 17.71
N GLU A 69 -6.51 7.36 17.46
CA GLU A 69 -5.68 8.50 17.86
C GLU A 69 -5.50 8.58 19.39
N LYS A 70 -6.52 8.23 20.16
CA LYS A 70 -6.44 8.18 21.64
C LYS A 70 -5.62 7.00 22.14
N MET A 71 -5.58 5.90 21.39
CA MET A 71 -4.86 4.67 21.76
C MET A 71 -3.36 4.75 21.46
N VAL A 72 -2.94 5.55 20.48
CA VAL A 72 -1.53 5.69 20.11
C VAL A 72 -0.82 6.62 21.09
N SER A 73 0.34 6.18 21.62
CA SER A 73 1.14 6.99 22.54
C SER A 73 1.66 8.28 21.88
N GLN A 74 1.89 9.31 22.68
CA GLN A 74 2.42 10.59 22.17
C GLN A 74 3.80 10.39 21.50
N GLU A 75 4.65 9.57 22.10
CA GLU A 75 5.97 9.24 21.55
C GLU A 75 5.87 8.64 20.15
N LEU A 76 4.93 7.70 19.93
CA LEU A 76 4.72 7.12 18.59
C LEU A 76 4.11 8.13 17.62
N LYS A 77 3.22 9.00 18.05
CA LYS A 77 2.70 10.09 17.22
C LYS A 77 3.82 11.00 16.74
N ASP A 78 4.69 11.42 17.64
CA ASP A 78 5.82 12.30 17.34
C ASP A 78 6.78 11.62 16.34
N ALA A 79 7.05 10.32 16.54
CA ALA A 79 7.87 9.52 15.61
C ALA A 79 7.22 9.40 14.23
N LEU A 80 5.90 9.18 14.14
CA LEU A 80 5.17 9.13 12.87
C LEU A 80 5.20 10.47 12.13
N HIS A 81 5.01 11.59 12.85
CA HIS A 81 5.12 12.92 12.27
C HIS A 81 6.53 13.23 11.75
N LEU A 82 7.56 12.86 12.51
CA LEU A 82 8.95 13.01 12.08
C LEU A 82 9.25 12.17 10.84
N ALA A 83 8.82 10.91 10.82
CA ALA A 83 8.98 10.02 9.66
C ALA A 83 8.25 10.57 8.43
N HIS A 84 7.01 11.03 8.58
CA HIS A 84 6.24 11.67 7.50
C HIS A 84 6.97 12.91 6.96
N HIS A 85 7.48 13.79 7.85
CA HIS A 85 8.24 14.96 7.44
C HIS A 85 9.47 14.60 6.59
N ASN A 86 10.25 13.62 7.03
CA ASN A 86 11.46 13.17 6.32
C ASN A 86 11.12 12.57 4.96
N ILE A 87 10.08 11.72 4.89
CA ILE A 87 9.59 11.13 3.64
C ILE A 87 9.08 12.23 2.69
N ALA A 88 8.31 13.17 3.22
CA ALA A 88 7.77 14.27 2.43
C ALA A 88 8.89 15.16 1.87
N ALA A 89 9.89 15.53 2.68
CA ALA A 89 11.03 16.34 2.25
C ALA A 89 11.78 15.66 1.10
N PHE A 90 12.04 14.35 1.23
CA PHE A 90 12.72 13.59 0.17
C PHE A 90 11.90 13.53 -1.12
N HIS A 91 10.62 13.19 -1.04
CA HIS A 91 9.77 13.07 -2.23
C HIS A 91 9.43 14.40 -2.89
N HIS A 92 9.36 15.51 -2.12
CA HIS A 92 9.25 16.85 -2.71
C HIS A 92 10.44 17.20 -3.62
N SER A 93 11.66 16.77 -3.25
CA SER A 93 12.85 17.01 -4.08
C SER A 93 12.86 16.23 -5.40
N GLN A 94 12.04 15.20 -5.52
CA GLN A 94 11.89 14.37 -6.74
C GLN A 94 10.85 14.95 -7.71
N LYS A 95 10.15 16.00 -7.33
CA LYS A 95 9.12 16.61 -8.18
C LYS A 95 9.78 17.23 -9.41
N PHE A 96 9.26 16.87 -10.57
CA PHE A 96 9.76 17.36 -11.85
C PHE A 96 8.75 18.32 -12.48
N ASP A 97 9.14 19.59 -12.62
CA ASP A 97 8.30 20.64 -13.17
C ASP A 97 8.39 20.75 -14.70
N GLY A 98 9.27 19.94 -15.32
CA GLY A 98 9.51 19.95 -16.77
C GLY A 98 10.33 21.15 -17.24
N VAL A 99 11.01 20.97 -18.36
CA VAL A 99 11.70 22.04 -19.09
C VAL A 99 10.97 22.27 -20.39
N LYS A 100 10.68 23.55 -20.72
CA LYS A 100 10.12 23.92 -22.02
C LYS A 100 11.25 24.29 -22.95
N VAL A 101 11.24 23.71 -24.14
CA VAL A 101 12.26 23.95 -25.18
C VAL A 101 11.55 24.34 -26.49
N GLU A 102 11.89 25.48 -27.04
CA GLU A 102 11.52 25.84 -28.39
C GLU A 102 12.48 25.16 -29.37
N THR A 103 11.98 24.16 -30.11
CA THR A 103 12.80 23.34 -31.02
C THR A 103 12.96 23.94 -32.39
N CYS A 104 12.01 24.78 -32.81
CA CYS A 104 12.10 25.69 -33.96
C CYS A 104 11.08 26.82 -33.72
N PRO A 105 11.16 27.95 -34.47
CA PRO A 105 10.28 29.10 -34.30
C PRO A 105 8.80 28.71 -34.26
N GLY A 106 8.12 28.99 -33.13
CA GLY A 106 6.70 28.70 -32.91
C GLY A 106 6.38 27.29 -32.46
N VAL A 107 7.38 26.39 -32.26
CA VAL A 107 7.16 25.01 -31.77
C VAL A 107 7.84 24.84 -30.41
N THR A 108 7.02 24.75 -29.37
CA THR A 108 7.49 24.49 -27.99
C THR A 108 7.16 23.08 -27.56
N CYS A 109 8.16 22.33 -27.13
CA CYS A 109 8.05 20.99 -26.58
C CYS A 109 8.31 20.98 -25.09
N TRP A 110 7.57 20.18 -24.34
CA TRP A 110 7.81 20.00 -22.90
C TRP A 110 7.35 18.63 -22.41
N GLN A 111 7.86 18.26 -21.27
CA GLN A 111 7.44 17.09 -20.52
C GLN A 111 6.49 17.55 -19.40
N LYS A 112 5.32 16.93 -19.28
CA LYS A 112 4.33 17.23 -18.26
C LYS A 112 4.15 16.04 -17.32
N SER A 113 4.33 16.27 -16.02
CA SER A 113 3.94 15.29 -14.98
C SER A 113 2.45 15.44 -14.71
N VAL A 114 1.73 14.32 -14.78
CA VAL A 114 0.29 14.25 -14.48
C VAL A 114 0.08 13.20 -13.42
N ALA A 115 -0.61 13.55 -12.34
CA ALA A 115 -0.94 12.60 -11.28
C ALA A 115 -1.93 11.55 -11.77
N ILE A 116 -1.81 10.32 -11.27
CA ILE A 116 -2.86 9.32 -11.31
C ILE A 116 -4.00 9.82 -10.41
N GLU A 117 -5.23 9.85 -10.90
CA GLU A 117 -6.34 10.46 -10.16
C GLU A 117 -6.69 9.69 -8.90
N LYS A 118 -6.76 8.37 -8.99
CA LYS A 118 -7.11 7.45 -7.90
C LYS A 118 -6.08 6.37 -7.77
N VAL A 119 -5.56 6.15 -6.57
CA VAL A 119 -4.57 5.12 -6.28
C VAL A 119 -5.03 4.23 -5.14
N GLY A 120 -4.80 2.92 -5.29
CA GLY A 120 -5.03 1.94 -4.26
C GLY A 120 -3.71 1.53 -3.60
N LEU A 121 -3.68 1.53 -2.27
CA LEU A 121 -2.56 1.11 -1.45
C LEU A 121 -2.95 -0.15 -0.69
N TYR A 122 -2.06 -1.13 -0.65
CA TYR A 122 -2.26 -2.34 0.12
C TYR A 122 -1.24 -2.44 1.25
N ILE A 123 -1.73 -2.59 2.47
CA ILE A 123 -0.90 -2.80 3.65
C ILE A 123 -1.21 -4.19 4.21
N PRO A 124 -0.28 -5.14 4.13
CA PRO A 124 -0.53 -6.48 4.62
C PRO A 124 -0.75 -6.49 6.13
N GLY A 125 -1.64 -7.37 6.56
CA GLY A 125 -1.78 -7.73 7.97
C GLY A 125 -0.63 -8.61 8.44
N GLY A 126 -0.67 -9.04 9.69
CA GLY A 126 0.30 -9.98 10.24
C GLY A 126 0.78 -9.59 11.64
N THR A 127 1.89 -10.18 12.07
CA THR A 127 2.43 -10.04 13.42
C THR A 127 3.01 -8.67 13.75
N ALA A 128 3.41 -7.90 12.73
CA ALA A 128 3.95 -6.55 12.90
C ALA A 128 3.15 -5.54 12.07
N PRO A 129 2.60 -4.48 12.67
CA PRO A 129 1.88 -3.46 11.94
C PRO A 129 2.84 -2.62 11.09
N LEU A 130 2.59 -2.58 9.78
CA LEU A 130 3.45 -1.88 8.82
C LEU A 130 3.02 -0.41 8.63
N PHE A 131 2.87 0.32 9.71
CA PHE A 131 2.45 1.74 9.68
C PHE A 131 3.46 2.64 8.94
N SER A 132 4.76 2.31 8.96
CA SER A 132 5.76 3.04 8.17
C SER A 132 5.53 2.89 6.67
N THR A 133 5.06 1.72 6.22
CA THR A 133 4.73 1.48 4.81
C THR A 133 3.55 2.35 4.36
N VAL A 134 2.57 2.61 5.24
CA VAL A 134 1.49 3.57 4.95
C VAL A 134 2.08 4.94 4.61
N LEU A 135 3.00 5.45 5.44
CA LEU A 135 3.66 6.74 5.19
C LEU A 135 4.46 6.73 3.89
N MET A 136 5.23 5.65 3.64
CA MET A 136 6.06 5.53 2.44
C MET A 136 5.27 5.45 1.13
N LEU A 137 4.03 4.97 1.16
CA LEU A 137 3.17 4.87 -0.02
C LEU A 137 2.24 6.08 -0.18
N ALA A 138 1.56 6.49 0.89
CA ALA A 138 0.55 7.53 0.82
C ALA A 138 1.17 8.95 0.68
N THR A 139 2.30 9.22 1.33
CA THR A 139 2.95 10.54 1.25
C THR A 139 3.37 10.89 -0.19
N PRO A 140 4.11 10.04 -0.94
CA PRO A 140 4.43 10.34 -2.32
C PRO A 140 3.19 10.42 -3.23
N ALA A 141 2.16 9.60 -2.99
CA ALA A 141 0.90 9.70 -3.73
C ALA A 141 0.25 11.08 -3.55
N LYS A 142 0.22 11.58 -2.31
CA LYS A 142 -0.29 12.93 -2.01
C LYS A 142 0.53 14.04 -2.67
N ILE A 143 1.86 13.94 -2.60
CA ILE A 143 2.80 14.90 -3.23
C ILE A 143 2.66 14.89 -4.76
N ALA A 144 2.45 13.71 -5.37
CA ALA A 144 2.20 13.58 -6.80
C ALA A 144 0.88 14.23 -7.24
N GLY A 145 -0.05 14.50 -6.31
CA GLY A 145 -1.33 15.14 -6.58
C GLY A 145 -2.48 14.17 -6.85
N CYS A 146 -2.36 12.89 -6.42
CA CYS A 146 -3.46 11.93 -6.46
C CYS A 146 -4.64 12.48 -5.63
N LYS A 147 -5.82 12.53 -6.24
CA LYS A 147 -7.02 13.11 -5.60
C LYS A 147 -7.64 12.17 -4.59
N GLU A 148 -7.67 10.88 -4.93
CA GLU A 148 -8.23 9.84 -4.09
C GLU A 148 -7.15 8.79 -3.81
N ILE A 149 -6.91 8.52 -2.52
CA ILE A 149 -5.94 7.55 -2.03
C ILE A 149 -6.70 6.57 -1.17
N VAL A 150 -6.93 5.37 -1.69
CA VAL A 150 -7.63 4.28 -1.00
C VAL A 150 -6.61 3.35 -0.38
N LEU A 151 -6.85 2.93 0.86
CA LEU A 151 -6.03 1.95 1.57
C LEU A 151 -6.86 0.70 1.87
N CYS A 152 -6.37 -0.47 1.49
CA CYS A 152 -6.89 -1.75 1.94
C CYS A 152 -5.90 -2.40 2.91
N THR A 153 -6.40 -2.90 4.03
CA THR A 153 -5.63 -3.63 5.03
C THR A 153 -6.55 -4.61 5.76
N PRO A 154 -6.13 -5.87 5.97
CA PRO A 154 -6.98 -6.82 6.68
C PRO A 154 -7.16 -6.39 8.13
N PRO A 155 -8.36 -6.55 8.70
CA PRO A 155 -8.61 -6.34 10.11
C PRO A 155 -8.04 -7.50 10.95
N ASN A 156 -7.97 -7.30 12.24
CA ASN A 156 -7.71 -8.37 13.20
C ASN A 156 -8.98 -9.23 13.42
N LYS A 157 -8.90 -10.25 14.27
CA LYS A 157 -10.01 -11.17 14.59
C LYS A 157 -11.23 -10.48 15.22
N GLU A 158 -11.05 -9.29 15.78
CA GLU A 158 -12.12 -8.45 16.33
C GLU A 158 -12.70 -7.47 15.30
N GLY A 159 -12.32 -7.58 14.03
CA GLY A 159 -12.76 -6.68 12.96
C GLY A 159 -12.15 -5.28 13.02
N LYS A 160 -11.05 -5.08 13.76
CA LYS A 160 -10.40 -3.78 13.94
C LYS A 160 -9.08 -3.69 13.20
N VAL A 161 -8.80 -2.52 12.65
CA VAL A 161 -7.48 -2.18 12.08
C VAL A 161 -6.56 -1.68 13.19
N ASN A 162 -5.27 -1.97 13.09
CA ASN A 162 -4.28 -1.54 14.08
C ASN A 162 -4.27 0.00 14.20
N PRO A 163 -4.36 0.56 15.43
CA PRO A 163 -4.42 2.01 15.65
C PRO A 163 -3.25 2.80 15.04
N ALA A 164 -2.04 2.24 15.02
CA ALA A 164 -0.88 2.91 14.43
C ALA A 164 -0.99 3.00 12.88
N ILE A 165 -1.65 2.03 12.22
CA ILE A 165 -1.96 2.09 10.79
C ILE A 165 -2.96 3.20 10.52
N LEU A 166 -4.04 3.30 11.30
CA LEU A 166 -5.05 4.35 11.16
C LEU A 166 -4.46 5.74 11.38
N MET A 167 -3.61 5.89 12.41
CA MET A 167 -2.90 7.15 12.67
C MET A 167 -1.96 7.53 11.53
N ALA A 168 -1.19 6.60 11.00
CA ALA A 168 -0.30 6.85 9.86
C ALA A 168 -1.10 7.23 8.59
N ALA A 169 -2.23 6.59 8.35
CA ALA A 169 -3.13 6.89 7.23
C ALA A 169 -3.71 8.31 7.35
N LYS A 170 -4.15 8.71 8.55
CA LYS A 170 -4.62 10.07 8.86
C LYS A 170 -3.52 11.10 8.58
N ILE A 171 -2.30 10.89 9.09
CA ILE A 171 -1.15 11.80 8.90
C ILE A 171 -0.82 11.95 7.41
N ALA A 172 -0.82 10.86 6.65
CA ALA A 172 -0.46 10.87 5.23
C ALA A 172 -1.60 11.32 4.29
N GLY A 173 -2.81 11.55 4.82
CA GLY A 173 -3.96 12.05 4.07
C GLY A 173 -4.61 11.01 3.15
N VAL A 174 -4.71 9.77 3.61
CA VAL A 174 -5.49 8.71 2.96
C VAL A 174 -6.96 9.10 2.95
N SER A 175 -7.64 8.91 1.81
CA SER A 175 -9.04 9.34 1.62
C SER A 175 -10.05 8.37 2.20
N LYS A 176 -9.80 7.07 2.02
CA LYS A 176 -10.66 5.98 2.50
C LYS A 176 -9.83 4.78 2.92
N ILE A 177 -10.29 4.06 3.92
CA ILE A 177 -9.65 2.83 4.41
C ILE A 177 -10.69 1.73 4.41
N PHE A 178 -10.38 0.59 3.76
CA PHE A 178 -11.22 -0.61 3.74
C PHE A 178 -10.57 -1.73 4.53
N LYS A 179 -11.39 -2.44 5.29
CA LYS A 179 -11.03 -3.64 6.04
C LYS A 179 -11.04 -4.84 5.09
N ALA A 180 -10.04 -4.91 4.22
CA ALA A 180 -9.94 -5.95 3.21
C ALA A 180 -8.48 -6.39 3.03
N GLY A 181 -8.28 -7.69 2.95
CA GLY A 181 -6.97 -8.34 2.83
C GLY A 181 -6.74 -9.03 1.50
N GLY A 182 -5.60 -9.70 1.36
CA GLY A 182 -5.30 -10.66 0.31
C GLY A 182 -5.41 -10.19 -1.13
N VAL A 183 -5.54 -11.15 -2.01
CA VAL A 183 -5.66 -10.94 -3.47
C VAL A 183 -6.97 -10.24 -3.82
N GLN A 184 -8.04 -10.53 -3.09
CA GLN A 184 -9.36 -9.94 -3.32
C GLN A 184 -9.37 -8.42 -3.13
N ALA A 185 -8.62 -7.90 -2.15
CA ALA A 185 -8.47 -6.47 -1.96
C ALA A 185 -7.72 -5.81 -3.13
N ILE A 186 -6.67 -6.46 -3.63
CA ILE A 186 -5.94 -6.01 -4.83
C ILE A 186 -6.88 -6.02 -6.05
N GLY A 187 -7.66 -7.08 -6.22
CA GLY A 187 -8.64 -7.19 -7.30
C GLY A 187 -9.69 -6.09 -7.23
N ALA A 188 -10.24 -5.81 -6.03
CA ALA A 188 -11.22 -4.75 -5.83
C ALA A 188 -10.67 -3.37 -6.23
N MET A 189 -9.48 -3.00 -5.77
CA MET A 189 -8.85 -1.73 -6.13
C MET A 189 -8.48 -1.64 -7.62
N ALA A 190 -8.12 -2.77 -8.26
CA ALA A 190 -7.67 -2.78 -9.66
C ALA A 190 -8.83 -2.75 -10.67
N TYR A 191 -9.91 -3.45 -10.39
CA TYR A 191 -11.07 -3.54 -11.29
C TYR A 191 -12.17 -2.51 -10.97
N GLY A 192 -12.21 -2.04 -9.73
CA GLY A 192 -13.31 -1.29 -9.17
C GLY A 192 -14.47 -2.21 -8.78
N THR A 193 -14.97 -2.04 -7.58
CA THR A 193 -16.19 -2.73 -7.10
C THR A 193 -17.18 -1.68 -6.62
N GLU A 194 -18.34 -2.10 -6.09
CA GLU A 194 -19.35 -1.17 -5.63
C GLU A 194 -18.89 -0.34 -4.42
N SER A 195 -18.02 -0.90 -3.58
CA SER A 195 -17.51 -0.23 -2.37
C SER A 195 -16.12 0.38 -2.55
N VAL A 196 -15.22 -0.31 -3.27
CA VAL A 196 -13.79 0.01 -3.37
C VAL A 196 -13.43 0.61 -4.72
#